data_1a4322e485bf213ad2ada8b5dc4ee724
#
_entry.id   1a4322e485bf213ad2ada8b5dc4ee724
#
_cell.length_a   1.000
_cell.length_b   1.000
_cell.length_c   1.000
_cell.angle_alpha   90.00
_cell.angle_beta   90.00
_cell.angle_gamma   90.00
#
_symmetry.space_group_name_H-M   'P 1'
#
loop_
_entity.id
_entity.type
_entity.pdbx_description
1 polymer ?
#
loop_
_entity_poly.entity_id
_entity_poly.type
_entity_poly.pdbx_seq_one_letter_code
_entity_poly.pdbx_strand_id
1 'polypeptide(L)'
;MDWDAVQNIFLWVPDWDGMVPISAILKPKPLWTGKQILSLTIPKGINIYHSPDPKSSNPVFDNGVLIENGELIFGIVEKKTVGASQGGLVHVVFREKGLETTRRLFTGLKMVVNYWLFHNSFSIDIGDTIADSKTMAYIAERKANVPQIIEDATHNRLKAVPGMTIRESFESLVERQLNWARDTSSQYAQKHLKEDNNVKQMVVAGSKGSFINISQMSVCVGQQSMEGRCISFGFHHRTLPHFTKDDFSPESRGFVENSYLRGLTP
;
A
#
# COMPACT_ATOMS: atom_id res chain seq x y z
N MET A 1 -23.10 -2.84 -11.32
CA MET A 1 -23.62 -4.23 -11.44
C MET A 1 -24.98 -4.16 -12.13
N ASP A 2 -25.25 -5.11 -13.00
CA ASP A 2 -26.56 -5.26 -13.67
C ASP A 2 -27.55 -6.02 -12.78
N TRP A 3 -28.79 -6.16 -13.29
CA TRP A 3 -29.88 -6.77 -12.53
C TRP A 3 -29.61 -8.23 -12.18
N ASP A 4 -29.07 -9.01 -13.11
CA ASP A 4 -28.83 -10.44 -12.89
C ASP A 4 -27.81 -10.68 -11.77
N ALA A 5 -26.73 -9.90 -11.76
CA ALA A 5 -25.71 -9.97 -10.70
C ALA A 5 -26.28 -9.55 -9.34
N VAL A 6 -27.08 -8.47 -9.31
CA VAL A 6 -27.65 -7.94 -8.08
C VAL A 6 -28.70 -8.88 -7.50
N GLN A 7 -29.58 -9.44 -8.34
CA GLN A 7 -30.61 -10.40 -7.92
C GLN A 7 -30.00 -11.62 -7.25
N ASN A 8 -28.91 -12.13 -7.81
CA ASN A 8 -28.19 -13.24 -7.21
C ASN A 8 -27.52 -12.88 -5.87
N ILE A 9 -27.03 -11.64 -5.73
CA ILE A 9 -26.42 -11.17 -4.49
C ILE A 9 -27.45 -11.09 -3.36
N PHE A 10 -28.71 -10.73 -3.62
CA PHE A 10 -29.75 -10.67 -2.59
C PHE A 10 -29.94 -11.98 -1.86
N LEU A 11 -29.72 -13.12 -2.50
CA LEU A 11 -29.79 -14.45 -1.85
C LEU A 11 -28.75 -14.62 -0.74
N TRP A 12 -27.69 -13.82 -0.77
CA TRP A 12 -26.59 -13.90 0.19
C TRP A 12 -26.65 -12.83 1.29
N VAL A 13 -27.62 -11.91 1.20
CA VAL A 13 -27.85 -10.90 2.25
C VAL A 13 -28.65 -11.53 3.38
N PRO A 14 -28.08 -11.63 4.62
CA PRO A 14 -28.83 -12.17 5.75
C PRO A 14 -30.04 -11.29 6.08
N ASP A 15 -31.19 -11.93 6.33
CA ASP A 15 -32.43 -11.24 6.73
C ASP A 15 -32.87 -10.11 5.78
N TRP A 16 -32.63 -10.27 4.48
CA TRP A 16 -33.05 -9.29 3.48
C TRP A 16 -34.57 -9.08 3.53
N ASP A 17 -34.97 -7.83 3.62
CA ASP A 17 -36.40 -7.42 3.74
C ASP A 17 -37.20 -7.53 2.44
N GLY A 18 -36.60 -8.02 1.36
CA GLY A 18 -37.23 -8.14 0.04
C GLY A 18 -37.30 -6.83 -0.75
N MET A 19 -36.84 -5.72 -0.19
CA MET A 19 -36.87 -4.43 -0.86
C MET A 19 -35.62 -4.23 -1.72
N VAL A 20 -35.84 -4.03 -3.00
CA VAL A 20 -34.76 -3.73 -3.95
C VAL A 20 -34.48 -2.23 -3.92
N PRO A 21 -33.22 -1.81 -3.67
CA PRO A 21 -32.87 -0.40 -3.72
C PRO A 21 -33.04 0.15 -5.14
N ILE A 22 -33.38 1.43 -5.24
CA ILE A 22 -33.48 2.11 -6.53
C ILE A 22 -32.09 2.09 -7.19
N SER A 23 -32.01 1.71 -8.46
CA SER A 23 -30.75 1.67 -9.22
C SER A 23 -30.12 3.05 -9.33
N ALA A 24 -28.80 3.13 -9.18
CA ALA A 24 -28.04 4.38 -9.31
C ALA A 24 -28.10 4.95 -10.74
N ILE A 25 -28.15 4.08 -11.73
CA ILE A 25 -28.32 4.44 -13.15
C ILE A 25 -29.58 3.76 -13.66
N LEU A 26 -30.51 4.52 -14.23
CA LEU A 26 -31.78 4.01 -14.74
C LEU A 26 -31.72 3.66 -16.21
N LYS A 27 -30.97 4.43 -17.00
CA LYS A 27 -30.91 4.28 -18.47
C LYS A 27 -29.46 4.25 -18.96
N PRO A 28 -29.08 3.48 -19.99
CA PRO A 28 -29.97 2.68 -20.85
C PRO A 28 -30.51 1.40 -20.19
N LYS A 29 -29.84 0.89 -19.14
CA LYS A 29 -30.29 -0.24 -18.31
C LYS A 29 -30.04 0.05 -16.84
N PRO A 30 -30.83 -0.50 -15.92
CA PRO A 30 -30.63 -0.26 -14.50
C PRO A 30 -29.33 -0.85 -14.03
N LEU A 31 -28.52 -0.04 -13.30
CA LEU A 31 -27.24 -0.43 -12.71
C LEU A 31 -27.17 0.02 -11.26
N TRP A 32 -26.62 -0.86 -10.41
CA TRP A 32 -26.39 -0.61 -8.98
C TRP A 32 -24.90 -0.47 -8.68
N THR A 33 -24.60 0.35 -7.69
CA THR A 33 -23.24 0.53 -7.18
C THR A 33 -22.90 -0.50 -6.11
N GLY A 34 -21.61 -0.75 -5.90
CA GLY A 34 -21.13 -1.58 -4.78
C GLY A 34 -21.51 -1.00 -3.41
N LYS A 35 -21.60 0.34 -3.29
CA LYS A 35 -22.05 1.01 -2.07
C LYS A 35 -23.47 0.64 -1.69
N GLN A 36 -24.38 0.65 -2.66
CA GLN A 36 -25.78 0.25 -2.46
C GLN A 36 -25.89 -1.21 -1.99
N ILE A 37 -25.10 -2.09 -2.57
CA ILE A 37 -25.09 -3.51 -2.20
C ILE A 37 -24.51 -3.71 -0.79
N LEU A 38 -23.41 -3.03 -0.45
CA LEU A 38 -22.84 -3.11 0.90
C LEU A 38 -23.80 -2.53 1.95
N SER A 39 -24.53 -1.49 1.62
CA SER A 39 -25.53 -0.88 2.51
C SER A 39 -26.61 -1.88 2.96
N LEU A 40 -26.94 -2.87 2.13
CA LEU A 40 -27.89 -3.93 2.51
C LEU A 40 -27.42 -4.80 3.67
N THR A 41 -26.11 -4.85 3.91
CA THR A 41 -25.53 -5.62 5.01
C THR A 41 -25.37 -4.81 6.29
N ILE A 42 -25.44 -3.48 6.20
CA ILE A 42 -25.25 -2.58 7.33
C ILE A 42 -26.60 -2.40 8.06
N PRO A 43 -26.66 -2.58 9.38
CA PRO A 43 -27.88 -2.42 10.16
C PRO A 43 -28.43 -0.98 10.06
N LYS A 44 -29.74 -0.82 9.95
CA LYS A 44 -30.41 0.48 9.99
C LYS A 44 -30.16 1.21 11.30
N GLY A 45 -30.05 2.53 11.24
CA GLY A 45 -29.81 3.42 12.38
C GLY A 45 -28.33 3.54 12.78
N ILE A 46 -27.41 3.09 11.94
CA ILE A 46 -25.97 3.29 12.15
C ILE A 46 -25.53 4.53 11.38
N ASN A 47 -24.85 5.44 12.09
CA ASN A 47 -24.31 6.68 11.51
C ASN A 47 -22.82 6.78 11.78
N ILE A 48 -22.01 6.94 10.73
CA ILE A 48 -20.55 7.04 10.81
C ILE A 48 -20.07 8.11 9.86
N TYR A 49 -19.21 8.97 10.37
CA TYR A 49 -18.51 9.95 9.55
C TYR A 49 -17.00 9.90 9.83
N HIS A 50 -16.24 9.70 8.79
CA HIS A 50 -14.80 9.87 8.78
C HIS A 50 -14.43 10.97 7.80
N SER A 51 -13.71 11.99 8.27
CA SER A 51 -13.24 13.07 7.41
C SER A 51 -12.30 12.53 6.32
N PRO A 52 -12.35 13.13 5.12
CA PRO A 52 -11.41 12.77 4.06
C PRO A 52 -9.96 13.01 4.49
N ASP A 53 -9.05 12.13 4.09
CA ASP A 53 -7.62 12.30 4.30
C ASP A 53 -7.10 13.39 3.34
N PRO A 54 -6.59 14.53 3.85
CA PRO A 54 -6.10 15.62 3.00
C PRO A 54 -4.89 15.22 2.15
N LYS A 55 -4.24 14.10 2.47
CA LYS A 55 -3.11 13.55 1.71
C LYS A 55 -3.52 12.55 0.63
N SER A 56 -4.79 12.19 0.55
CA SER A 56 -5.26 11.26 -0.48
C SER A 56 -5.17 11.93 -1.85
N SER A 57 -4.46 11.28 -2.75
CA SER A 57 -4.31 11.73 -4.14
C SER A 57 -5.45 11.26 -5.05
N ASN A 58 -6.53 10.71 -4.48
CA ASN A 58 -7.66 10.25 -5.27
C ASN A 58 -8.38 11.47 -5.91
N PRO A 59 -8.36 11.61 -7.25
CA PRO A 59 -8.99 12.74 -7.92
C PRO A 59 -10.51 12.71 -7.88
N VAL A 60 -11.11 11.57 -7.54
CA VAL A 60 -12.54 11.45 -7.27
C VAL A 60 -12.73 11.77 -5.80
N PHE A 61 -13.49 12.80 -5.45
CA PHE A 61 -13.76 13.29 -4.09
C PHE A 61 -14.48 12.26 -3.19
N ASP A 62 -14.17 10.99 -3.32
CA ASP A 62 -14.71 9.87 -2.55
C ASP A 62 -13.77 9.46 -1.38
N ASN A 63 -13.06 10.46 -0.85
CA ASN A 63 -12.14 10.33 0.28
C ASN A 63 -12.89 10.50 1.59
N GLY A 64 -12.75 9.58 2.48
CA GLY A 64 -13.51 9.55 3.72
C GLY A 64 -14.67 8.58 3.64
N VAL A 65 -15.53 8.58 4.65
CA VAL A 65 -16.68 7.67 4.70
C VAL A 65 -17.85 8.38 5.37
N LEU A 66 -19.01 8.31 4.73
CA LEU A 66 -20.29 8.73 5.28
C LEU A 66 -21.29 7.58 5.19
N ILE A 67 -21.67 7.08 6.35
CA ILE A 67 -22.77 6.13 6.50
C ILE A 67 -23.87 6.83 7.29
N GLU A 68 -25.05 6.93 6.73
CA GLU A 68 -26.21 7.54 7.37
C GLU A 68 -27.38 6.54 7.35
N ASN A 69 -27.96 6.30 8.53
CA ASN A 69 -29.02 5.30 8.74
C ASN A 69 -28.72 3.91 8.14
N GLY A 70 -27.46 3.50 8.18
CA GLY A 70 -27.00 2.22 7.60
C GLY A 70 -26.77 2.25 6.09
N GLU A 71 -26.92 3.37 5.42
CA GLU A 71 -26.63 3.52 4.00
C GLU A 71 -25.25 4.16 3.80
N LEU A 72 -24.38 3.51 3.03
CA LEU A 72 -23.09 4.04 2.62
C LEU A 72 -23.30 5.03 1.45
N ILE A 73 -23.34 6.32 1.79
CA ILE A 73 -23.60 7.40 0.82
C ILE A 73 -22.30 7.76 0.10
N PHE A 74 -21.21 7.88 0.86
CA PHE A 74 -19.93 8.40 0.36
C PHE A 74 -18.77 7.59 0.92
N GLY A 75 -17.70 7.48 0.13
CA GLY A 75 -16.46 6.84 0.55
C GLY A 75 -16.27 5.41 0.05
N ILE A 76 -15.07 4.91 0.26
CA ILE A 76 -14.65 3.55 -0.06
C ILE A 76 -14.44 2.80 1.26
N VAL A 77 -14.97 1.58 1.33
CA VAL A 77 -14.77 0.71 2.50
C VAL A 77 -13.35 0.16 2.49
N GLU A 78 -12.56 0.60 3.44
CA GLU A 78 -11.17 0.21 3.61
C GLU A 78 -10.92 -0.31 5.04
N LYS A 79 -9.68 -0.72 5.33
CA LYS A 79 -9.28 -1.20 6.65
C LYS A 79 -9.59 -0.20 7.78
N LYS A 80 -9.51 1.09 7.53
CA LYS A 80 -9.86 2.13 8.53
C LYS A 80 -11.34 2.11 8.89
N THR A 81 -12.20 1.76 7.93
CA THR A 81 -13.66 1.71 8.12
C THR A 81 -14.10 0.43 8.79
N VAL A 82 -13.61 -0.74 8.34
CA VAL A 82 -14.10 -2.06 8.78
C VAL A 82 -13.12 -2.76 9.72
N GLY A 83 -11.88 -2.27 9.82
CA GLY A 83 -10.84 -2.89 10.65
C GLY A 83 -11.05 -2.70 12.15
N ALA A 84 -10.13 -3.24 12.92
CA ALA A 84 -10.12 -3.17 14.39
C ALA A 84 -9.69 -1.77 14.88
N SER A 85 -10.40 -0.73 14.47
CA SER A 85 -10.16 0.66 14.87
C SER A 85 -11.30 1.19 15.72
N GLN A 86 -10.96 2.01 16.70
CA GLN A 86 -11.98 2.70 17.49
C GLN A 86 -12.76 3.67 16.58
N GLY A 87 -14.09 3.62 16.66
CA GLY A 87 -14.96 4.40 15.79
C GLY A 87 -15.22 3.78 14.41
N GLY A 88 -14.61 2.64 14.07
CA GLY A 88 -14.91 1.89 12.85
C GLY A 88 -16.31 1.26 12.85
N LEU A 89 -16.77 0.82 11.68
CA LEU A 89 -18.11 0.27 11.48
C LEU A 89 -18.42 -0.88 12.46
N VAL A 90 -17.51 -1.82 12.60
CA VAL A 90 -17.70 -2.97 13.50
C VAL A 90 -17.83 -2.50 14.95
N HIS A 91 -16.98 -1.56 15.38
CA HIS A 91 -17.01 -1.04 16.74
C HIS A 91 -18.33 -0.32 17.06
N VAL A 92 -18.81 0.53 16.14
CA VAL A 92 -20.07 1.27 16.32
C VAL A 92 -21.26 0.30 16.34
N VAL A 93 -21.33 -0.64 15.39
CA VAL A 93 -22.42 -1.64 15.35
C VAL A 93 -22.44 -2.50 16.61
N PHE A 94 -21.27 -2.89 17.11
CA PHE A 94 -21.20 -3.68 18.35
C PHE A 94 -21.72 -2.91 19.57
N ARG A 95 -21.35 -1.64 19.69
CA ARG A 95 -21.78 -0.79 20.80
C ARG A 95 -23.27 -0.47 20.75
N GLU A 96 -23.83 -0.18 19.58
CA GLU A 96 -25.19 0.33 19.46
C GLU A 96 -26.24 -0.78 19.26
N LYS A 97 -25.87 -1.86 18.57
CA LYS A 97 -26.80 -2.93 18.19
C LYS A 97 -26.48 -4.29 18.81
N GLY A 98 -25.32 -4.41 19.48
CA GLY A 98 -24.93 -5.61 20.21
C GLY A 98 -24.31 -6.71 19.34
N LEU A 99 -23.97 -7.82 19.99
CA LEU A 99 -23.18 -8.92 19.44
C LEU A 99 -23.87 -9.61 18.25
N GLU A 100 -25.14 -9.93 18.37
CA GLU A 100 -25.86 -10.71 17.34
C GLU A 100 -25.96 -9.94 16.02
N THR A 101 -26.23 -8.65 16.08
CA THR A 101 -26.28 -7.77 14.90
C THR A 101 -24.88 -7.63 14.26
N THR A 102 -23.83 -7.58 15.09
CA THR A 102 -22.46 -7.55 14.58
C THR A 102 -22.08 -8.86 13.90
N ARG A 103 -22.49 -10.00 14.45
CA ARG A 103 -22.29 -11.31 13.80
C ARG A 103 -22.98 -11.36 12.43
N ARG A 104 -24.20 -10.85 12.33
CA ARG A 104 -24.94 -10.77 11.05
C ARG A 104 -24.23 -9.84 10.04
N LEU A 105 -23.72 -8.70 10.49
CA LEU A 105 -22.90 -7.80 9.65
C LEU A 105 -21.70 -8.53 9.05
N PHE A 106 -20.92 -9.25 9.87
CA PHE A 106 -19.78 -10.03 9.38
C PHE A 106 -20.20 -11.11 8.38
N THR A 107 -21.27 -11.83 8.68
CA THR A 107 -21.76 -12.86 7.78
C THR A 107 -22.22 -12.26 6.46
N GLY A 108 -23.00 -11.18 6.49
CA GLY A 108 -23.47 -10.49 5.30
C GLY A 108 -22.33 -9.96 4.42
N LEU A 109 -21.41 -9.21 5.01
CA LEU A 109 -20.24 -8.71 4.29
C LEU A 109 -19.44 -9.84 3.64
N LYS A 110 -19.16 -10.91 4.40
CA LYS A 110 -18.43 -12.07 3.89
C LYS A 110 -19.15 -12.74 2.72
N MET A 111 -20.43 -12.99 2.84
CA MET A 111 -21.21 -13.71 1.82
C MET A 111 -21.34 -12.89 0.54
N VAL A 112 -21.70 -11.62 0.66
CA VAL A 112 -21.85 -10.71 -0.48
C VAL A 112 -20.52 -10.50 -1.21
N VAL A 113 -19.44 -10.23 -0.48
CA VAL A 113 -18.12 -9.99 -1.09
C VAL A 113 -17.56 -11.27 -1.72
N ASN A 114 -17.71 -12.44 -1.06
CA ASN A 114 -17.26 -13.70 -1.63
C ASN A 114 -18.01 -14.06 -2.92
N TYR A 115 -19.32 -13.85 -2.95
CA TYR A 115 -20.11 -14.06 -4.16
C TYR A 115 -19.66 -13.14 -5.30
N TRP A 116 -19.45 -11.86 -5.00
CA TRP A 116 -18.95 -10.90 -6.00
C TRP A 116 -17.57 -11.29 -6.52
N LEU A 117 -16.65 -11.69 -5.64
CA LEU A 117 -15.30 -12.15 -6.01
C LEU A 117 -15.32 -13.43 -6.85
N PHE A 118 -16.25 -14.34 -6.58
CA PHE A 118 -16.42 -15.56 -7.36
C PHE A 118 -16.72 -15.27 -8.85
N HIS A 119 -17.51 -14.22 -9.13
CA HIS A 119 -17.87 -13.83 -10.49
C HIS A 119 -16.86 -12.88 -11.14
N ASN A 120 -16.27 -11.97 -10.38
CA ASN A 120 -15.37 -10.95 -10.92
C ASN A 120 -13.90 -11.30 -10.79
N SER A 121 -13.58 -12.28 -9.94
CA SER A 121 -12.22 -12.67 -9.57
C SER A 121 -11.36 -11.51 -9.03
N PHE A 122 -10.23 -11.84 -8.47
CA PHE A 122 -9.17 -10.89 -8.10
C PHE A 122 -7.84 -11.65 -8.14
N SER A 123 -6.92 -11.19 -8.96
CA SER A 123 -5.62 -11.81 -9.15
C SER A 123 -4.54 -10.76 -9.29
N ILE A 124 -3.32 -11.10 -8.95
CA ILE A 124 -2.14 -10.27 -9.18
C ILE A 124 -1.40 -10.88 -10.37
N ASP A 125 -1.16 -10.06 -11.37
CA ASP A 125 -0.39 -10.43 -12.56
C ASP A 125 1.05 -9.92 -12.46
N ILE A 126 1.96 -10.51 -13.25
CA ILE A 126 3.33 -10.02 -13.41
C ILE A 126 3.32 -8.56 -13.89
N GLY A 127 2.38 -8.20 -14.78
CA GLY A 127 2.19 -6.83 -15.24
C GLY A 127 1.96 -5.81 -14.12
N ASP A 128 1.34 -6.22 -13.02
CA ASP A 128 1.12 -5.36 -11.84
C ASP A 128 2.42 -5.01 -11.10
N THR A 129 3.48 -5.78 -11.33
CA THR A 129 4.78 -5.59 -10.67
C THR A 129 5.83 -4.95 -11.57
N ILE A 130 5.55 -4.68 -12.84
CA ILE A 130 6.49 -4.03 -13.76
C ILE A 130 6.48 -2.52 -13.53
N ALA A 131 7.65 -1.97 -13.18
CA ALA A 131 7.83 -0.52 -13.08
C ALA A 131 7.95 0.12 -14.46
N ASP A 132 7.41 1.34 -14.62
CA ASP A 132 7.60 2.13 -15.84
C ASP A 132 9.07 2.46 -16.07
N SER A 133 9.47 2.55 -17.36
CA SER A 133 10.84 2.89 -17.77
C SER A 133 11.33 4.24 -17.21
N LYS A 134 10.44 5.21 -17.02
CA LYS A 134 10.72 6.49 -16.37
C LYS A 134 11.12 6.34 -14.92
N THR A 135 10.44 5.45 -14.20
CA THR A 135 10.77 5.10 -12.80
C THR A 135 12.18 4.53 -12.71
N MET A 136 12.55 3.65 -13.65
CA MET A 136 13.87 3.04 -13.67
C MET A 136 14.98 4.06 -14.00
N ALA A 137 14.74 4.97 -14.93
CA ALA A 137 15.69 6.07 -15.25
C ALA A 137 15.90 6.99 -14.04
N TYR A 138 14.84 7.30 -13.32
CA TYR A 138 14.91 8.12 -12.09
C TYR A 138 15.75 7.49 -10.99
N ILE A 139 15.68 6.17 -10.82
CA ILE A 139 16.49 5.43 -9.85
C ILE A 139 17.98 5.51 -10.23
N ALA A 140 18.29 5.28 -11.51
CA ALA A 140 19.67 5.33 -11.99
C ALA A 140 20.30 6.71 -11.77
N GLU A 141 19.54 7.80 -12.02
CA GLU A 141 19.98 9.17 -11.75
C GLU A 141 20.30 9.40 -10.26
N ARG A 142 19.45 8.91 -9.36
CA ARG A 142 19.62 9.10 -7.91
C ARG A 142 20.79 8.29 -7.33
N LYS A 143 21.01 7.11 -7.87
CA LYS A 143 22.16 6.28 -7.48
C LYS A 143 23.49 6.95 -7.85
N ALA A 144 23.53 7.68 -8.95
CA ALA A 144 24.74 8.38 -9.43
C ALA A 144 25.31 9.41 -8.44
N ASN A 145 24.56 9.84 -7.42
CA ASN A 145 25.05 10.79 -6.41
C ASN A 145 25.91 10.14 -5.32
N VAL A 146 25.81 8.82 -5.13
CA VAL A 146 26.53 8.13 -4.04
C VAL A 146 28.05 8.07 -4.27
N PRO A 147 28.56 7.81 -5.48
CA PRO A 147 30.00 7.85 -5.76
C PRO A 147 30.67 9.17 -5.40
N GLN A 148 29.99 10.31 -5.56
CA GLN A 148 30.53 11.63 -5.19
C GLN A 148 30.81 11.72 -3.67
N ILE A 149 29.93 11.18 -2.84
CA ILE A 149 30.14 11.19 -1.38
C ILE A 149 31.32 10.32 -1.00
N ILE A 150 31.50 9.18 -1.67
CA ILE A 150 32.64 8.30 -1.45
C ILE A 150 33.94 9.02 -1.88
N GLU A 151 33.92 9.72 -3.00
CA GLU A 151 35.04 10.50 -3.48
C GLU A 151 35.40 11.68 -2.54
N ASP A 152 34.41 12.39 -2.05
CA ASP A 152 34.58 13.46 -1.05
C ASP A 152 35.16 12.95 0.26
N ALA A 153 34.76 11.73 0.68
CA ALA A 153 35.32 11.08 1.87
C ALA A 153 36.79 10.67 1.66
N THR A 154 37.11 10.06 0.50
CA THR A 154 38.49 9.64 0.17
C THR A 154 39.45 10.81 0.03
N HIS A 155 38.97 11.98 -0.42
CA HIS A 155 39.79 13.19 -0.55
C HIS A 155 39.78 14.08 0.70
N ASN A 156 39.32 13.59 1.86
CA ASN A 156 39.23 14.35 3.13
C ASN A 156 38.44 15.67 3.04
N ARG A 157 37.51 15.79 2.09
CA ARG A 157 36.59 16.93 1.97
C ARG A 157 35.39 16.87 2.88
N LEU A 158 35.16 15.72 3.45
CA LEU A 158 33.99 15.45 4.30
C LEU A 158 34.20 16.08 5.68
N LYS A 159 33.28 16.97 6.08
CA LYS A 159 33.29 17.56 7.42
C LYS A 159 32.53 16.66 8.40
N ALA A 160 33.13 16.39 9.55
CA ALA A 160 32.45 15.65 10.60
C ALA A 160 31.22 16.41 11.09
N VAL A 161 30.14 15.68 11.31
CA VAL A 161 28.93 16.22 11.96
C VAL A 161 29.26 16.45 13.45
N PRO A 162 28.81 17.55 14.06
CA PRO A 162 29.04 17.81 15.47
C PRO A 162 28.65 16.62 16.37
N GLY A 163 29.61 16.16 17.18
CA GLY A 163 29.41 15.01 18.10
C GLY A 163 29.66 13.64 17.47
N MET A 164 30.07 13.54 16.20
CA MET A 164 30.39 12.29 15.53
C MET A 164 31.83 12.29 15.02
N THR A 165 32.42 11.12 14.90
CA THR A 165 33.71 10.94 14.20
C THR A 165 33.51 11.11 12.69
N ILE A 166 34.59 11.32 11.94
CA ILE A 166 34.52 11.41 10.46
C ILE A 166 33.94 10.12 9.87
N ARG A 167 34.30 8.97 10.42
CA ARG A 167 33.81 7.67 9.98
C ARG A 167 32.29 7.52 10.22
N GLU A 168 31.83 7.87 11.41
CA GLU A 168 30.38 7.84 11.72
C GLU A 168 29.60 8.84 10.87
N SER A 169 30.17 10.01 10.60
CA SER A 169 29.56 11.01 9.72
C SER A 169 29.46 10.49 8.28
N PHE A 170 30.48 9.82 7.78
CA PHE A 170 30.47 9.16 6.46
C PHE A 170 29.38 8.09 6.39
N GLU A 171 29.34 7.17 7.34
CA GLU A 171 28.32 6.12 7.41
C GLU A 171 26.90 6.70 7.42
N SER A 172 26.64 7.69 8.25
CA SER A 172 25.35 8.35 8.35
C SER A 172 24.94 9.06 7.05
N LEU A 173 25.88 9.69 6.35
CA LEU A 173 25.63 10.37 5.08
C LEU A 173 25.32 9.39 3.96
N VAL A 174 26.08 8.31 3.84
CA VAL A 174 25.85 7.26 2.85
C VAL A 174 24.50 6.60 3.09
N GLU A 175 24.22 6.17 4.32
CA GLU A 175 22.96 5.56 4.69
C GLU A 175 21.78 6.48 4.36
N ARG A 176 21.87 7.76 4.70
CA ARG A 176 20.83 8.75 4.40
C ARG A 176 20.57 8.89 2.91
N GLN A 177 21.62 8.90 2.07
CA GLN A 177 21.47 9.01 0.61
C GLN A 177 20.86 7.73 0.02
N LEU A 178 21.28 6.56 0.47
CA LEU A 178 20.76 5.30 -0.01
C LEU A 178 19.28 5.12 0.39
N ASN A 179 18.93 5.45 1.64
CA ASN A 179 17.55 5.45 2.10
C ASN A 179 16.70 6.47 1.32
N TRP A 180 17.24 7.67 1.10
CA TRP A 180 16.54 8.69 0.32
C TRP A 180 16.30 8.26 -1.14
N ALA A 181 17.29 7.62 -1.78
CA ALA A 181 17.14 7.07 -3.13
C ALA A 181 16.00 6.02 -3.17
N ARG A 182 15.97 5.09 -2.21
CA ARG A 182 14.88 4.09 -2.07
C ARG A 182 13.52 4.76 -1.89
N ASP A 183 13.41 5.69 -0.94
CA ASP A 183 12.12 6.27 -0.55
C ASP A 183 11.56 7.18 -1.66
N THR A 184 12.42 7.95 -2.32
CA THR A 184 12.02 8.82 -3.44
C THR A 184 11.60 8.00 -4.65
N SER A 185 12.32 6.92 -4.95
CA SER A 185 11.95 6.00 -6.03
C SER A 185 10.63 5.29 -5.73
N SER A 186 10.42 4.89 -4.47
CA SER A 186 9.16 4.31 -4.02
C SER A 186 7.97 5.26 -4.19
N GLN A 187 8.15 6.53 -3.79
CA GLN A 187 7.12 7.56 -3.94
C GLN A 187 6.82 7.85 -5.42
N TYR A 188 7.85 7.87 -6.26
CA TYR A 188 7.68 8.06 -7.70
C TYR A 188 6.90 6.89 -8.32
N ALA A 189 7.29 5.65 -8.03
CA ALA A 189 6.59 4.46 -8.50
C ALA A 189 5.12 4.45 -8.05
N GLN A 190 4.85 4.77 -6.78
CA GLN A 190 3.50 4.86 -6.23
C GLN A 190 2.59 5.81 -7.01
N LYS A 191 3.13 6.99 -7.40
CA LYS A 191 2.36 8.00 -8.15
C LYS A 191 2.07 7.59 -9.59
N HIS A 192 2.92 6.77 -10.20
CA HIS A 192 2.82 6.40 -11.61
C HIS A 192 2.18 5.03 -11.83
N LEU A 193 1.93 4.26 -10.77
CA LEU A 193 1.14 3.03 -10.89
C LEU A 193 -0.31 3.37 -11.26
N LYS A 194 -0.85 2.63 -12.22
CA LYS A 194 -2.25 2.76 -12.66
C LYS A 194 -3.19 2.53 -11.48
N GLU A 195 -4.37 3.16 -11.52
CA GLU A 195 -5.39 3.00 -10.47
C GLU A 195 -6.02 1.58 -10.46
N ASP A 196 -6.04 0.92 -11.60
CA ASP A 196 -6.53 -0.45 -11.79
C ASP A 196 -5.52 -1.54 -11.39
N ASN A 197 -4.31 -1.16 -10.98
CA ASN A 197 -3.29 -2.09 -10.52
C ASN A 197 -3.74 -2.80 -9.24
N ASN A 198 -3.84 -4.13 -9.28
CA ASN A 198 -4.40 -4.92 -8.19
C ASN A 198 -3.53 -4.90 -6.92
N VAL A 199 -2.20 -4.82 -7.06
CA VAL A 199 -1.29 -4.68 -5.90
C VAL A 199 -1.49 -3.32 -5.23
N LYS A 200 -1.62 -2.24 -6.04
CA LYS A 200 -1.92 -0.90 -5.52
C LYS A 200 -3.25 -0.87 -4.78
N GLN A 201 -4.30 -1.46 -5.34
CA GLN A 201 -5.61 -1.54 -4.70
C GLN A 201 -5.56 -2.25 -3.35
N MET A 202 -4.83 -3.36 -3.22
CA MET A 202 -4.65 -4.06 -1.94
C MET A 202 -3.96 -3.19 -0.89
N VAL A 203 -2.91 -2.47 -1.29
CA VAL A 203 -2.14 -1.61 -0.40
C VAL A 203 -2.95 -0.38 0.01
N VAL A 204 -3.64 0.27 -0.91
CA VAL A 204 -4.50 1.44 -0.63
C VAL A 204 -5.65 1.05 0.29
N ALA A 205 -6.34 -0.06 0.02
CA ALA A 205 -7.38 -0.58 0.89
C ALA A 205 -6.86 -1.02 2.28
N GLY A 206 -5.54 -1.17 2.44
CA GLY A 206 -4.91 -1.59 3.68
C GLY A 206 -5.15 -3.07 4.01
N SER A 207 -5.62 -3.87 3.07
CA SER A 207 -5.89 -5.29 3.28
C SER A 207 -4.62 -6.08 3.52
N LYS A 208 -3.60 -5.90 2.68
CA LYS A 208 -2.30 -6.55 2.80
C LYS A 208 -1.21 -5.77 2.06
N GLY A 209 0.02 -5.89 2.59
CA GLY A 209 1.18 -5.23 2.01
C GLY A 209 1.29 -3.75 2.36
N SER A 210 2.32 -3.13 1.82
CA SER A 210 2.62 -1.71 1.93
C SER A 210 3.26 -1.20 0.64
N PHE A 211 3.36 0.11 0.47
CA PHE A 211 4.05 0.69 -0.69
C PHE A 211 5.53 0.28 -0.78
N ILE A 212 6.18 0.01 0.35
CA ILE A 212 7.54 -0.54 0.39
C ILE A 212 7.60 -1.91 -0.30
N ASN A 213 6.59 -2.76 -0.09
CA ASN A 213 6.55 -4.07 -0.76
C ASN A 213 6.42 -3.93 -2.27
N ILE A 214 5.58 -3.01 -2.76
CA ILE A 214 5.47 -2.71 -4.20
C ILE A 214 6.83 -2.25 -4.73
N SER A 215 7.48 -1.33 -4.04
CA SER A 215 8.79 -0.84 -4.44
C SER A 215 9.84 -1.95 -4.50
N GLN A 216 9.88 -2.84 -3.51
CA GLN A 216 10.80 -3.96 -3.49
C GLN A 216 10.55 -4.98 -4.60
N MET A 217 9.28 -5.19 -4.97
CA MET A 217 8.93 -6.08 -6.07
C MET A 217 9.28 -5.48 -7.44
N SER A 218 8.97 -4.22 -7.67
CA SER A 218 9.01 -3.60 -9.00
C SER A 218 10.23 -2.68 -9.25
N VAL A 219 10.78 -2.06 -8.21
CA VAL A 219 11.75 -0.97 -8.32
C VAL A 219 13.15 -1.39 -7.87
N CYS A 220 13.35 -1.46 -6.56
CA CYS A 220 14.59 -1.92 -5.93
C CYS A 220 14.31 -2.40 -4.50
N VAL A 221 15.08 -3.35 -4.03
CA VAL A 221 14.99 -3.82 -2.63
C VAL A 221 15.52 -2.75 -1.68
N GLY A 222 16.56 -2.03 -2.07
CA GLY A 222 17.12 -0.90 -1.31
C GLY A 222 18.14 -1.30 -0.26
N GLN A 223 18.45 -0.37 0.66
CA GLN A 223 19.46 -0.55 1.68
C GLN A 223 19.04 -1.61 2.71
N GLN A 224 19.91 -2.58 2.90
CA GLN A 224 19.82 -3.57 3.97
C GLN A 224 20.67 -3.10 5.14
N SER A 225 20.09 -3.13 6.34
CA SER A 225 20.76 -2.68 7.56
C SER A 225 20.90 -3.83 8.53
N MET A 226 22.04 -3.88 9.20
CA MET A 226 22.31 -4.78 10.32
C MET A 226 22.40 -3.94 11.61
N GLU A 227 21.51 -4.19 12.56
CA GLU A 227 21.41 -3.42 13.80
C GLU A 227 21.26 -1.90 13.59
N GLY A 228 20.55 -1.50 12.54
CA GLY A 228 20.31 -0.09 12.21
C GLY A 228 21.49 0.63 11.57
N ARG A 229 22.49 -0.09 11.08
CA ARG A 229 23.67 0.45 10.40
C ARG A 229 23.93 -0.26 9.08
N CYS A 230 24.71 0.37 8.19
CA CYS A 230 25.22 -0.30 7.01
C CYS A 230 26.02 -1.55 7.37
N ILE A 231 26.08 -2.53 6.47
CA ILE A 231 26.81 -3.78 6.70
C ILE A 231 28.28 -3.47 7.02
N SER A 232 28.74 -3.97 8.16
CA SER A 232 30.12 -3.78 8.62
C SER A 232 31.08 -4.76 7.95
N PHE A 233 32.38 -4.43 7.97
CA PHE A 233 33.44 -5.34 7.52
C PHE A 233 33.59 -6.52 8.50
N GLY A 234 32.74 -7.53 8.36
CA GLY A 234 32.78 -8.74 9.19
C GLY A 234 33.90 -9.70 8.80
N PHE A 235 34.42 -9.64 7.58
CA PHE A 235 35.62 -10.33 7.12
C PHE A 235 36.78 -9.36 7.07
N HIS A 236 38.00 -9.89 6.92
CA HIS A 236 39.21 -9.06 6.88
C HIS A 236 39.15 -8.01 5.73
N HIS A 237 38.88 -6.76 6.07
CA HIS A 237 38.65 -5.63 5.15
C HIS A 237 37.58 -5.85 4.07
N ARG A 238 36.57 -6.67 4.35
CA ARG A 238 35.45 -6.95 3.42
C ARG A 238 34.16 -7.10 4.20
N THR A 239 33.06 -6.76 3.58
CA THR A 239 31.71 -7.05 4.12
C THR A 239 31.31 -8.50 3.86
N LEU A 240 31.58 -9.00 2.63
CA LEU A 240 31.34 -10.38 2.21
C LEU A 240 32.53 -10.91 1.41
N PRO A 241 32.75 -12.24 1.33
CA PRO A 241 33.92 -12.82 0.68
C PRO A 241 34.13 -12.47 -0.80
N HIS A 242 33.05 -12.21 -1.53
CA HIS A 242 33.09 -11.92 -2.98
C HIS A 242 33.46 -10.46 -3.31
N PHE A 243 33.34 -9.54 -2.34
CA PHE A 243 33.77 -8.16 -2.54
C PHE A 243 35.28 -7.98 -2.43
N THR A 244 35.79 -6.95 -3.08
CA THR A 244 37.22 -6.60 -2.95
C THR A 244 37.52 -6.03 -1.57
N LYS A 245 38.81 -5.99 -1.20
CA LYS A 245 39.24 -5.37 0.07
C LYS A 245 38.97 -3.86 0.02
N ASP A 246 38.53 -3.33 1.16
CA ASP A 246 38.26 -1.91 1.36
C ASP A 246 37.27 -1.31 0.32
N ASP A 247 36.33 -2.15 -0.12
CA ASP A 247 35.26 -1.71 -1.04
C ASP A 247 34.17 -0.99 -0.24
N PHE A 248 33.98 0.29 -0.52
CA PHE A 248 32.95 1.15 0.06
C PHE A 248 31.78 1.42 -0.92
N SER A 249 31.69 0.64 -2.00
CA SER A 249 30.57 0.76 -2.94
C SER A 249 29.21 0.54 -2.24
N PRO A 250 28.12 1.11 -2.77
CA PRO A 250 26.79 0.89 -2.21
C PRO A 250 26.44 -0.59 -2.07
N GLU A 251 26.81 -1.38 -3.06
CA GLU A 251 26.56 -2.82 -3.12
C GLU A 251 27.27 -3.56 -1.98
N SER A 252 28.53 -3.28 -1.77
CA SER A 252 29.30 -3.88 -0.67
C SER A 252 28.76 -3.49 0.70
N ARG A 253 28.14 -2.31 0.80
CA ARG A 253 27.55 -1.79 2.04
C ARG A 253 26.09 -2.17 2.24
N GLY A 254 25.55 -3.03 1.38
CA GLY A 254 24.22 -3.64 1.53
C GLY A 254 23.10 -2.96 0.74
N PHE A 255 23.41 -2.12 -0.25
CA PHE A 255 22.39 -1.58 -1.13
C PHE A 255 22.08 -2.55 -2.26
N VAL A 256 20.85 -3.08 -2.28
CA VAL A 256 20.36 -3.97 -3.32
C VAL A 256 19.62 -3.16 -4.36
N GLU A 257 20.26 -2.96 -5.52
CA GLU A 257 19.70 -2.17 -6.62
C GLU A 257 18.55 -2.88 -7.33
N ASN A 258 18.67 -4.20 -7.48
CA ASN A 258 17.68 -4.98 -8.18
C ASN A 258 16.40 -5.14 -7.37
N SER A 259 15.27 -5.21 -8.07
CA SER A 259 14.00 -5.63 -7.50
C SER A 259 13.90 -7.15 -7.45
N TYR A 260 12.92 -7.68 -6.71
CA TYR A 260 12.63 -9.12 -6.73
C TYR A 260 12.26 -9.62 -8.13
N LEU A 261 11.57 -8.80 -8.93
CA LEU A 261 11.22 -9.15 -10.30
C LEU A 261 12.45 -9.30 -11.22
N ARG A 262 13.46 -8.43 -11.04
CA ARG A 262 14.72 -8.50 -11.82
C ARG A 262 15.64 -9.62 -11.35
N GLY A 263 15.45 -10.08 -10.14
CA GLY A 263 16.33 -11.04 -9.48
C GLY A 263 17.46 -10.36 -8.71
N LEU A 264 17.78 -10.89 -7.55
CA LEU A 264 18.85 -10.38 -6.70
C LEU A 264 20.21 -10.82 -7.26
N THR A 265 21.18 -9.92 -7.17
CA THR A 265 22.59 -10.25 -7.42
C THR A 265 23.20 -10.89 -6.17
N PRO A 266 24.23 -11.74 -6.34
CA PRO A 266 24.96 -12.33 -5.21
C PRO A 266 25.50 -11.30 -4.23
#